data_a1e554bb1c94c63b0ad91c55bfdf7923
#
_entry.id   a1e554bb1c94c63b0ad91c55bfdf7923
#
_cell.length_a   1.000
_cell.length_b   1.000
_cell.length_c   1.000
_cell.angle_alpha   90.00
_cell.angle_beta   90.00
_cell.angle_gamma   90.00
#
_symmetry.space_group_name_H-M   'P 1'
#
loop_
_entity.id
_entity.type
_entity.pdbx_description
1 polymer ?
#
loop_
_entity_poly.entity_id
_entity_poly.type
_entity_poly.pdbx_seq_one_letter_code
_entity_poly.pdbx_strand_id
1 'polypeptide(L)'
;MKKFNLTALSVMLTLGLTACQPPEAEKAAPAASGASAAANADGSVNIGVNDTACEPMELTVPSGQVVFNIKNDSGRKLEWEILKGVMVVDERENIAPGLSDKMTVTLLPGEYEMTCGLLTNPRGKLIVTDSGFKDTANEADLEKLAQPLADYKAYVQAEAKELVAKTKAFTDAVKAGDIEKAKSLFAATRVHYERIEPIAELFNELDPAIDAREDDFKDGANDAAFTGFH
;
A
#
# COMPACT_ATOMS: atom_id res chain seq x y z
N MET A 1 25.95 54.25 -38.06
CA MET A 1 25.26 54.89 -39.22
C MET A 1 23.94 54.19 -39.39
N LYS A 2 22.91 54.81 -38.90
CA LYS A 2 21.70 55.34 -39.56
C LYS A 2 21.16 54.38 -40.64
N LYS A 3 19.94 53.82 -40.46
CA LYS A 3 18.73 54.55 -40.95
C LYS A 3 17.47 53.92 -40.32
N PHE A 4 16.66 54.76 -39.73
CA PHE A 4 15.24 54.64 -39.46
C PHE A 4 14.47 54.58 -40.78
N ASN A 5 13.39 53.80 -40.82
CA ASN A 5 12.26 54.14 -41.66
C ASN A 5 10.95 53.78 -40.97
N LEU A 6 10.19 54.84 -40.81
CA LEU A 6 8.85 54.93 -40.25
C LEU A 6 7.88 55.01 -41.46
N THR A 7 6.83 54.25 -41.49
CA THR A 7 5.58 54.51 -42.23
C THR A 7 4.50 53.59 -41.70
N ALA A 8 3.58 54.09 -41.15
CA ALA A 8 2.29 54.73 -41.44
C ALA A 8 1.12 53.83 -41.00
N LEU A 9 0.43 54.35 -40.07
CA LEU A 9 -0.89 54.15 -39.47
C LEU A 9 -1.99 53.88 -40.55
N SER A 10 -2.78 52.85 -40.38
CA SER A 10 -4.13 52.74 -40.91
C SER A 10 -5.06 52.11 -39.90
N VAL A 11 -5.90 52.94 -39.33
CA VAL A 11 -7.03 52.58 -38.50
C VAL A 11 -8.17 52.13 -39.42
N MET A 12 -8.59 50.88 -39.30
CA MET A 12 -9.93 50.44 -39.76
C MET A 12 -10.72 49.92 -38.59
N LEU A 13 -11.72 50.68 -38.22
CA LEU A 13 -12.76 50.39 -37.23
C LEU A 13 -13.81 49.52 -37.93
N THR A 14 -13.87 48.23 -37.54
CA THR A 14 -15.00 47.35 -37.91
C THR A 14 -15.73 46.96 -36.65
N LEU A 15 -16.98 47.46 -36.53
CA LEU A 15 -17.96 46.96 -35.58
C LEU A 15 -18.28 45.53 -35.96
N GLY A 16 -17.91 44.56 -35.11
CA GLY A 16 -18.32 43.16 -35.21
C GLY A 16 -19.25 42.80 -34.04
N LEU A 17 -20.45 42.37 -34.35
CA LEU A 17 -21.48 41.92 -33.45
C LEU A 17 -20.94 40.83 -32.55
N THR A 18 -21.05 41.03 -31.24
CA THR A 18 -20.86 39.96 -30.23
C THR A 18 -22.07 39.03 -30.28
N ALA A 19 -21.90 37.90 -30.96
CA ALA A 19 -22.77 36.74 -30.75
C ALA A 19 -22.39 36.05 -29.43
N CYS A 20 -23.30 36.03 -28.48
CA CYS A 20 -23.19 35.21 -27.27
C CYS A 20 -23.16 33.72 -27.69
N GLN A 21 -21.99 33.08 -27.63
CA GLN A 21 -21.91 31.63 -27.59
C GLN A 21 -22.24 31.13 -26.17
N PRO A 22 -23.12 30.15 -26.00
CA PRO A 22 -23.28 29.51 -24.72
C PRO A 22 -21.98 28.76 -24.36
N PRO A 23 -21.64 28.62 -23.05
CA PRO A 23 -20.46 27.87 -22.64
C PRO A 23 -20.55 26.46 -23.15
N GLU A 24 -19.54 26.03 -23.86
CA GLU A 24 -19.31 24.67 -24.30
C GLU A 24 -19.27 23.80 -23.05
N ALA A 25 -20.21 22.85 -22.94
CA ALA A 25 -20.27 21.90 -21.85
C ALA A 25 -18.95 21.12 -21.83
N GLU A 26 -18.16 21.37 -20.81
CA GLU A 26 -16.98 20.57 -20.46
C GLU A 26 -17.42 19.12 -20.42
N LYS A 27 -16.90 18.34 -21.36
CA LYS A 27 -17.20 16.93 -21.51
C LYS A 27 -16.66 16.25 -20.27
N ALA A 28 -17.52 16.00 -19.29
CA ALA A 28 -17.18 15.22 -18.11
C ALA A 28 -16.50 13.93 -18.59
N ALA A 29 -15.28 13.70 -18.11
CA ALA A 29 -14.63 12.42 -18.27
C ALA A 29 -15.59 11.33 -17.81
N PRO A 30 -15.66 10.19 -18.50
CA PRO A 30 -16.51 9.10 -18.05
C PRO A 30 -16.09 8.73 -16.62
N ALA A 31 -17.02 8.90 -15.67
CA ALA A 31 -16.89 8.33 -14.35
C ALA A 31 -16.61 6.84 -14.57
N ALA A 32 -15.45 6.37 -14.10
CA ALA A 32 -15.16 4.96 -14.06
C ALA A 32 -16.30 4.32 -13.27
N SER A 33 -17.13 3.58 -13.99
CA SER A 33 -18.20 2.77 -13.43
C SER A 33 -17.53 1.74 -12.54
N GLY A 34 -17.50 1.99 -11.22
CA GLY A 34 -17.05 1.02 -10.25
C GLY A 34 -17.90 -0.23 -10.40
N ALA A 35 -17.36 -1.24 -11.04
CA ALA A 35 -17.97 -2.55 -11.06
C ALA A 35 -17.91 -3.09 -9.63
N SER A 36 -19.03 -3.02 -8.90
CA SER A 36 -19.19 -3.78 -7.67
C SER A 36 -19.02 -5.24 -8.05
N ALA A 37 -17.91 -5.87 -7.65
CA ALA A 37 -17.72 -7.28 -7.89
C ALA A 37 -18.81 -8.03 -7.12
N ALA A 38 -19.64 -8.75 -7.85
CA ALA A 38 -20.61 -9.64 -7.24
C ALA A 38 -19.85 -10.79 -6.57
N ALA A 39 -20.22 -11.13 -5.35
CA ALA A 39 -19.74 -12.35 -4.72
C ALA A 39 -20.10 -13.56 -5.60
N ASN A 40 -19.20 -14.54 -5.63
CA ASN A 40 -19.46 -15.83 -6.29
C ASN A 40 -20.66 -16.53 -5.66
N ALA A 41 -21.15 -17.58 -6.32
CA ALA A 41 -22.27 -18.38 -5.82
C ALA A 41 -21.99 -19.02 -4.44
N ASP A 42 -20.73 -19.20 -4.06
CA ASP A 42 -20.27 -19.68 -2.75
C ASP A 42 -20.02 -18.56 -1.74
N GLY A 43 -20.33 -17.31 -2.09
CA GLY A 43 -20.10 -16.13 -1.24
C GLY A 43 -18.66 -15.60 -1.26
N SER A 44 -17.74 -16.24 -1.99
CA SER A 44 -16.37 -15.75 -2.12
C SER A 44 -16.26 -14.58 -3.12
N VAL A 45 -15.19 -13.79 -2.98
CA VAL A 45 -14.89 -12.65 -3.84
C VAL A 45 -13.57 -12.90 -4.55
N ASN A 46 -13.55 -12.69 -5.87
CA ASN A 46 -12.33 -12.81 -6.67
C ASN A 46 -11.64 -11.46 -6.80
N ILE A 47 -10.33 -11.45 -6.61
CA ILE A 47 -9.44 -10.31 -6.80
C ILE A 47 -8.36 -10.75 -7.78
N GLY A 48 -8.23 -10.06 -8.91
CA GLY A 48 -7.05 -10.14 -9.77
C GLY A 48 -6.10 -9.01 -9.41
N VAL A 49 -4.81 -9.29 -9.30
CA VAL A 49 -3.78 -8.27 -9.08
C VAL A 49 -2.80 -8.32 -10.25
N ASN A 50 -2.76 -7.24 -11.03
CA ASN A 50 -1.82 -7.08 -12.15
C ASN A 50 -0.66 -6.14 -11.79
N ASP A 51 0.21 -5.82 -12.74
CA ASP A 51 1.39 -4.98 -12.47
C ASP A 51 1.07 -3.55 -12.01
N THR A 52 -0.17 -3.08 -12.12
CA THR A 52 -0.54 -1.68 -11.88
C THR A 52 -1.75 -1.46 -10.97
N ALA A 53 -2.59 -2.47 -10.77
CA ALA A 53 -3.87 -2.31 -10.07
C ALA A 53 -4.46 -3.64 -9.59
N CYS A 54 -5.44 -3.55 -8.70
CA CYS A 54 -6.38 -4.64 -8.41
C CYS A 54 -7.56 -4.62 -9.39
N GLU A 55 -8.17 -5.76 -9.61
CA GLU A 55 -9.42 -5.90 -10.35
C GLU A 55 -10.40 -6.77 -9.54
N PRO A 56 -11.44 -6.14 -9.01
CA PRO A 56 -11.82 -4.73 -9.12
C PRO A 56 -11.05 -3.83 -8.14
N MET A 57 -11.00 -2.51 -8.44
CA MET A 57 -10.43 -1.48 -7.56
C MET A 57 -11.39 -1.06 -6.44
N GLU A 58 -12.66 -1.36 -6.57
CA GLU A 58 -13.67 -1.09 -5.53
C GLU A 58 -14.49 -2.34 -5.28
N LEU A 59 -14.64 -2.68 -4.02
CA LEU A 59 -15.43 -3.82 -3.55
C LEU A 59 -16.40 -3.39 -2.46
N THR A 60 -17.55 -4.06 -2.44
CA THR A 60 -18.49 -3.97 -1.32
C THR A 60 -18.87 -5.38 -0.88
N VAL A 61 -18.66 -5.67 0.41
CA VAL A 61 -18.95 -6.97 1.02
C VAL A 61 -19.76 -6.79 2.31
N PRO A 62 -20.54 -7.77 2.76
CA PRO A 62 -21.18 -7.73 4.07
C PRO A 62 -20.16 -7.95 5.19
N SER A 63 -20.44 -7.43 6.39
CA SER A 63 -19.66 -7.73 7.60
C SER A 63 -19.80 -9.19 8.00
N GLY A 64 -18.79 -9.70 8.72
CA GLY A 64 -18.64 -11.10 9.10
C GLY A 64 -17.48 -11.77 8.37
N GLN A 65 -17.55 -13.08 8.26
CA GLN A 65 -16.50 -13.84 7.58
C GLN A 65 -16.63 -13.68 6.05
N VAL A 66 -15.56 -13.21 5.43
CA VAL A 66 -15.43 -13.04 3.97
C VAL A 66 -14.29 -13.89 3.47
N VAL A 67 -14.46 -14.49 2.29
CA VAL A 67 -13.43 -15.28 1.62
C VAL A 67 -13.01 -14.55 0.34
N PHE A 68 -11.73 -14.20 0.24
CA PHE A 68 -11.14 -13.63 -0.97
C PHE A 68 -10.31 -14.70 -1.69
N ASN A 69 -10.48 -14.84 -3.00
CA ASN A 69 -9.63 -15.61 -3.87
C ASN A 69 -8.74 -14.59 -4.63
N ILE A 70 -7.48 -14.52 -4.25
CA ILE A 70 -6.51 -13.56 -4.78
C ILE A 70 -5.72 -14.25 -5.88
N LYS A 71 -5.72 -13.69 -7.09
CA LYS A 71 -4.95 -14.20 -8.22
C LYS A 71 -3.87 -13.20 -8.60
N ASN A 72 -2.64 -13.67 -8.68
CA ASN A 72 -1.52 -12.89 -9.18
C ASN A 72 -1.48 -12.97 -10.71
N ASP A 73 -1.93 -11.92 -11.38
CA ASP A 73 -1.85 -11.75 -12.84
C ASP A 73 -0.65 -10.85 -13.25
N SER A 74 0.25 -10.53 -12.32
CA SER A 74 1.47 -9.75 -12.55
C SER A 74 2.67 -10.63 -12.94
N GLY A 75 3.77 -10.00 -13.34
CA GLY A 75 5.03 -10.67 -13.68
C GLY A 75 5.96 -10.95 -12.50
N ARG A 76 5.59 -10.61 -11.27
CA ARG A 76 6.43 -10.72 -10.06
C ARG A 76 5.69 -11.33 -8.89
N LYS A 77 6.38 -11.80 -7.87
CA LYS A 77 5.73 -12.17 -6.60
C LYS A 77 5.03 -10.94 -6.04
N LEU A 78 3.92 -11.13 -5.41
CA LEU A 78 3.19 -10.05 -4.76
C LEU A 78 2.65 -10.48 -3.39
N GLU A 79 2.35 -9.47 -2.64
CA GLU A 79 1.62 -9.49 -1.39
C GLU A 79 0.28 -8.78 -1.58
N TRP A 80 -0.74 -9.24 -0.88
CA TRP A 80 -2.05 -8.62 -0.90
C TRP A 80 -2.59 -8.49 0.52
N GLU A 81 -2.89 -7.25 0.91
CA GLU A 81 -3.31 -6.89 2.26
C GLU A 81 -4.67 -6.22 2.26
N ILE A 82 -5.41 -6.38 3.36
CA ILE A 82 -6.54 -5.53 3.73
C ILE A 82 -6.08 -4.60 4.84
N LEU A 83 -6.26 -3.30 4.63
CA LEU A 83 -5.80 -2.24 5.51
C LEU A 83 -6.97 -1.50 6.17
N LYS A 84 -6.81 -1.15 7.44
CA LYS A 84 -7.67 -0.18 8.14
C LYS A 84 -6.84 0.98 8.68
N GLY A 85 -6.80 2.06 7.91
CA GLY A 85 -5.83 3.14 8.15
C GLY A 85 -4.40 2.66 7.95
N VAL A 86 -3.58 2.73 8.98
CA VAL A 86 -2.18 2.27 8.95
C VAL A 86 -2.00 0.80 9.36
N MET A 87 -3.07 0.14 9.76
CA MET A 87 -3.01 -1.23 10.26
C MET A 87 -3.36 -2.25 9.19
N VAL A 88 -2.55 -3.28 9.08
CA VAL A 88 -2.86 -4.51 8.34
C VAL A 88 -3.90 -5.30 9.14
N VAL A 89 -4.98 -5.69 8.49
CA VAL A 89 -6.07 -6.48 9.08
C VAL A 89 -5.86 -7.96 8.83
N ASP A 90 -5.46 -8.31 7.62
CA ASP A 90 -5.05 -9.67 7.20
C ASP A 90 -4.30 -9.54 5.87
N GLU A 91 -3.44 -10.50 5.57
CA GLU A 91 -2.57 -10.50 4.41
C GLU A 91 -2.32 -11.88 3.82
N ARG A 92 -1.86 -11.90 2.58
CA ARG A 92 -1.31 -13.09 1.92
C ARG A 92 -0.06 -12.70 1.17
N GLU A 93 1.03 -13.29 1.58
CA GLU A 93 2.35 -13.05 1.05
C GLU A 93 2.77 -14.06 -0.03
N ASN A 94 3.81 -13.68 -0.75
CA ASN A 94 4.56 -14.58 -1.63
C ASN A 94 3.70 -15.27 -2.70
N ILE A 95 2.62 -14.65 -3.16
CA ILE A 95 1.80 -15.18 -4.25
C ILE A 95 2.61 -15.07 -5.54
N ALA A 96 3.08 -16.21 -6.06
CA ALA A 96 3.90 -16.24 -7.27
C ALA A 96 3.08 -15.91 -8.54
N PRO A 97 3.73 -15.41 -9.62
CA PRO A 97 3.07 -15.11 -10.89
C PRO A 97 2.21 -16.26 -11.41
N GLY A 98 0.97 -15.95 -11.78
CA GLY A 98 -0.01 -16.90 -12.28
C GLY A 98 -0.66 -17.81 -11.25
N LEU A 99 -0.23 -17.77 -9.98
CA LEU A 99 -0.84 -18.53 -8.89
C LEU A 99 -1.94 -17.73 -8.20
N SER A 100 -2.73 -18.44 -7.40
CA SER A 100 -3.79 -17.86 -6.58
C SER A 100 -3.64 -18.33 -5.14
N ASP A 101 -4.05 -17.48 -4.21
CA ASP A 101 -4.20 -17.84 -2.79
C ASP A 101 -5.59 -17.47 -2.28
N LYS A 102 -5.95 -18.03 -1.14
CA LYS A 102 -7.24 -17.81 -0.49
C LYS A 102 -7.06 -17.23 0.89
N MET A 103 -7.71 -16.08 1.13
CA MET A 103 -7.79 -15.44 2.44
C MET A 103 -9.20 -15.54 3.01
N THR A 104 -9.31 -15.94 4.27
CA THR A 104 -10.57 -15.93 5.01
C THR A 104 -10.42 -15.02 6.20
N VAL A 105 -11.14 -13.91 6.21
CA VAL A 105 -11.01 -12.85 7.21
C VAL A 105 -12.38 -12.47 7.77
N THR A 106 -12.43 -12.08 9.05
CA THR A 106 -13.63 -11.51 9.68
C THR A 106 -13.53 -9.99 9.66
N LEU A 107 -14.48 -9.36 8.97
CA LEU A 107 -14.51 -7.91 8.79
C LEU A 107 -15.70 -7.28 9.53
N LEU A 108 -15.43 -6.20 10.25
CA LEU A 108 -16.44 -5.35 10.85
C LEU A 108 -16.90 -4.27 9.86
N PRO A 109 -18.10 -3.69 10.00
CA PRO A 109 -18.57 -2.61 9.15
C PRO A 109 -17.56 -1.44 9.10
N GLY A 110 -17.29 -0.90 7.92
CA GLY A 110 -16.39 0.24 7.76
C GLY A 110 -15.79 0.34 6.38
N GLU A 111 -14.88 1.30 6.23
CA GLU A 111 -14.08 1.49 5.04
C GLU A 111 -12.67 0.93 5.28
N TYR A 112 -12.16 0.23 4.29
CA TYR A 112 -10.86 -0.42 4.25
C TYR A 112 -10.21 -0.12 2.90
N GLU A 113 -8.91 -0.37 2.83
CA GLU A 113 -8.14 -0.34 1.59
C GLU A 113 -7.59 -1.73 1.27
N MET A 114 -7.17 -1.93 0.03
CA MET A 114 -6.48 -3.14 -0.43
C MET A 114 -5.17 -2.73 -1.09
N THR A 115 -4.08 -3.42 -0.79
CA THR A 115 -2.85 -3.27 -1.57
C THR A 115 -3.00 -3.94 -2.94
N CYS A 116 -2.33 -3.40 -3.96
CA CYS A 116 -2.48 -3.86 -5.34
C CYS A 116 -1.11 -4.12 -5.99
N GLY A 117 -0.33 -4.98 -5.37
CA GLY A 117 1.00 -5.34 -5.83
C GLY A 117 2.07 -4.32 -5.40
N LEU A 118 2.73 -3.64 -6.34
CA LEU A 118 3.81 -2.70 -5.98
C LEU A 118 3.38 -1.66 -4.95
N LEU A 119 4.26 -1.32 -4.01
CA LEU A 119 4.04 -0.30 -2.98
C LEU A 119 3.60 1.06 -3.53
N THR A 120 4.01 1.38 -4.75
CA THR A 120 3.66 2.62 -5.45
C THR A 120 2.34 2.55 -6.23
N ASN A 121 1.71 1.38 -6.33
CA ASN A 121 0.44 1.24 -7.01
C ASN A 121 -0.70 1.89 -6.21
N PRO A 122 -1.76 2.38 -6.90
CA PRO A 122 -2.95 2.87 -6.21
C PRO A 122 -3.58 1.74 -5.38
N ARG A 123 -3.99 2.08 -4.16
CA ARG A 123 -4.76 1.15 -3.32
C ARG A 123 -6.19 1.02 -3.81
N GLY A 124 -6.73 -0.19 -3.72
CA GLY A 124 -8.14 -0.45 -3.94
C GLY A 124 -8.98 -0.06 -2.73
N LYS A 125 -10.27 0.16 -2.93
CA LYS A 125 -11.24 0.48 -1.87
C LYS A 125 -12.10 -0.75 -1.55
N LEU A 126 -12.25 -1.05 -0.24
CA LEU A 126 -13.12 -2.12 0.26
C LEU A 126 -14.12 -1.53 1.25
N ILE A 127 -15.40 -1.61 0.91
CA ILE A 127 -16.49 -1.17 1.76
C ILE A 127 -17.15 -2.38 2.40
N VAL A 128 -17.17 -2.41 3.73
CA VAL A 128 -17.85 -3.47 4.49
C VAL A 128 -19.15 -2.92 5.04
N THR A 129 -20.26 -3.45 4.54
CA THR A 129 -21.62 -3.04 4.97
C THR A 129 -22.05 -3.81 6.20
N ASP A 130 -22.88 -3.19 7.03
CA ASP A 130 -23.45 -3.85 8.20
C ASP A 130 -24.44 -4.94 7.77
N SER A 131 -24.13 -6.17 8.12
CA SER A 131 -24.99 -7.36 7.94
C SER A 131 -25.70 -7.77 9.23
N GLY A 132 -25.50 -7.02 10.32
CA GLY A 132 -25.92 -7.42 11.68
C GLY A 132 -24.94 -8.38 12.35
N PHE A 133 -23.77 -8.64 11.73
CA PHE A 133 -22.70 -9.44 12.35
C PHE A 133 -22.18 -8.74 13.62
N LYS A 134 -22.08 -9.50 14.69
CA LYS A 134 -21.48 -9.04 15.95
C LYS A 134 -20.23 -9.86 16.22
N ASP A 135 -19.12 -9.17 16.39
CA ASP A 135 -17.93 -9.81 16.93
C ASP A 135 -18.20 -10.18 18.40
N THR A 136 -18.11 -11.47 18.67
CA THR A 136 -18.29 -12.03 20.03
C THR A 136 -16.92 -12.34 20.66
N ALA A 137 -15.86 -11.65 20.25
CA ALA A 137 -14.57 -11.77 20.94
C ALA A 137 -14.77 -11.55 22.43
N ASN A 138 -14.41 -12.56 23.20
CA ASN A 138 -14.81 -12.67 24.60
C ASN A 138 -13.95 -11.73 25.46
N GLU A 139 -14.55 -10.76 26.15
CA GLU A 139 -13.84 -9.89 27.11
C GLU A 139 -13.02 -10.67 28.14
N ALA A 140 -13.49 -11.87 28.56
CA ALA A 140 -12.78 -12.74 29.48
C ALA A 140 -11.45 -13.29 28.88
N ASP A 141 -11.35 -13.42 27.57
CA ASP A 141 -10.10 -13.85 26.93
C ASP A 141 -9.13 -12.67 26.80
N LEU A 142 -9.62 -11.46 26.60
CA LEU A 142 -8.79 -10.26 26.62
C LEU A 142 -8.17 -10.04 28.02
N GLU A 143 -8.90 -10.29 29.09
CA GLU A 143 -8.36 -10.20 30.46
C GLU A 143 -7.23 -11.21 30.69
N LYS A 144 -7.37 -12.45 30.21
CA LYS A 144 -6.32 -13.49 30.30
C LYS A 144 -5.06 -13.11 29.49
N LEU A 145 -5.21 -12.34 28.43
CA LEU A 145 -4.11 -11.91 27.58
C LEU A 145 -3.40 -10.64 28.09
N ALA A 146 -3.94 -9.95 29.10
CA ALA A 146 -3.40 -8.67 29.56
C ALA A 146 -1.92 -8.74 29.97
N GLN A 147 -1.54 -9.76 30.76
CA GLN A 147 -0.14 -9.93 31.18
C GLN A 147 0.76 -10.40 30.04
N PRO A 148 0.42 -11.42 29.23
CA PRO A 148 1.20 -11.78 28.06
C PRO A 148 1.42 -10.62 27.07
N LEU A 149 0.42 -9.77 26.84
CA LEU A 149 0.55 -8.58 26.00
C LEU A 149 1.50 -7.56 26.60
N ALA A 150 1.46 -7.34 27.93
CA ALA A 150 2.40 -6.44 28.59
C ALA A 150 3.85 -6.93 28.50
N ASP A 151 4.07 -8.25 28.70
CA ASP A 151 5.38 -8.88 28.59
C ASP A 151 5.90 -8.82 27.13
N TYR A 152 5.05 -9.11 26.16
CA TYR A 152 5.41 -9.01 24.74
C TYR A 152 5.75 -7.57 24.35
N LYS A 153 4.97 -6.59 24.79
CA LYS A 153 5.29 -5.17 24.56
C LYS A 153 6.67 -4.78 25.12
N ALA A 154 6.99 -5.25 26.32
CA ALA A 154 8.30 -4.99 26.93
C ALA A 154 9.44 -5.62 26.12
N TYR A 155 9.22 -6.86 25.63
CA TYR A 155 10.15 -7.55 24.74
C TYR A 155 10.38 -6.78 23.42
N VAL A 156 9.31 -6.39 22.72
CA VAL A 156 9.41 -5.60 21.48
C VAL A 156 10.15 -4.30 21.70
N GLN A 157 9.87 -3.58 22.81
CA GLN A 157 10.59 -2.34 23.14
C GLN A 157 12.09 -2.55 23.38
N ALA A 158 12.47 -3.66 24.00
CA ALA A 158 13.88 -4.00 24.21
C ALA A 158 14.60 -4.32 22.90
N GLU A 159 13.98 -5.15 22.04
CA GLU A 159 14.54 -5.51 20.73
C GLU A 159 14.65 -4.27 19.81
N ALA A 160 13.64 -3.41 19.77
CA ALA A 160 13.67 -2.17 19.00
C ALA A 160 14.81 -1.23 19.45
N LYS A 161 15.06 -1.15 20.75
CA LYS A 161 16.19 -0.36 21.27
C LYS A 161 17.55 -0.90 20.81
N GLU A 162 17.72 -2.22 20.87
CA GLU A 162 18.94 -2.87 20.36
C GLU A 162 19.08 -2.70 18.86
N LEU A 163 17.99 -2.86 18.09
CA LEU A 163 17.95 -2.64 16.66
C LEU A 163 18.46 -1.25 16.29
N VAL A 164 17.96 -0.19 16.93
CA VAL A 164 18.41 1.19 16.69
C VAL A 164 19.90 1.36 16.93
N ALA A 165 20.39 0.84 18.06
CA ALA A 165 21.80 0.97 18.42
C ALA A 165 22.74 0.24 17.45
N LYS A 166 22.37 -0.98 17.04
CA LYS A 166 23.15 -1.82 16.13
C LYS A 166 23.06 -1.35 14.69
N THR A 167 21.89 -0.91 14.24
CA THR A 167 21.72 -0.28 12.92
C THR A 167 22.60 0.94 12.77
N LYS A 168 22.71 1.76 13.82
CA LYS A 168 23.63 2.90 13.80
C LYS A 168 25.07 2.46 13.60
N ALA A 169 25.54 1.47 14.35
CA ALA A 169 26.91 0.95 14.21
C ALA A 169 27.18 0.33 12.82
N PHE A 170 26.19 -0.39 12.29
CA PHE A 170 26.23 -0.96 10.94
C PHE A 170 26.32 0.14 9.88
N THR A 171 25.42 1.11 9.92
CA THR A 171 25.39 2.22 8.93
C THR A 171 26.62 3.13 9.05
N ASP A 172 27.19 3.31 10.22
CA ASP A 172 28.45 4.05 10.41
C ASP A 172 29.61 3.32 9.72
N ALA A 173 29.68 1.97 9.78
CA ALA A 173 30.67 1.18 9.06
C ALA A 173 30.50 1.27 7.54
N VAL A 174 29.24 1.20 7.05
CA VAL A 174 28.92 1.37 5.62
C VAL A 174 29.39 2.76 5.13
N LYS A 175 29.02 3.82 5.85
CA LYS A 175 29.41 5.21 5.52
C LYS A 175 30.93 5.43 5.54
N ALA A 176 31.63 4.71 6.39
CA ALA A 176 33.11 4.77 6.47
C ALA A 176 33.78 3.95 5.35
N GLY A 177 33.01 3.17 4.56
CA GLY A 177 33.57 2.26 3.55
C GLY A 177 34.24 1.00 4.15
N ASP A 178 34.03 0.73 5.43
CA ASP A 178 34.55 -0.46 6.13
C ASP A 178 33.64 -1.67 5.86
N ILE A 179 33.77 -2.23 4.66
CA ILE A 179 32.90 -3.29 4.17
C ILE A 179 32.99 -4.56 5.04
N GLU A 180 34.19 -4.93 5.50
CA GLU A 180 34.34 -6.14 6.31
C GLU A 180 33.68 -6.00 7.68
N LYS A 181 33.77 -4.84 8.29
CA LYS A 181 33.04 -4.54 9.52
C LYS A 181 31.55 -4.50 9.30
N ALA A 182 31.07 -3.85 8.21
CA ALA A 182 29.65 -3.83 7.87
C ALA A 182 29.11 -5.27 7.71
N LYS A 183 29.77 -6.13 6.95
CA LYS A 183 29.39 -7.55 6.82
C LYS A 183 29.34 -8.28 8.17
N SER A 184 30.28 -8.03 9.05
CA SER A 184 30.32 -8.67 10.37
C SER A 184 29.19 -8.23 11.28
N LEU A 185 28.64 -7.02 11.07
CA LEU A 185 27.55 -6.43 11.86
C LEU A 185 26.17 -6.78 11.31
N PHE A 186 26.04 -7.11 10.03
CA PHE A 186 24.76 -7.25 9.34
C PHE A 186 23.79 -8.22 10.06
N ALA A 187 24.18 -9.50 10.16
CA ALA A 187 23.31 -10.51 10.78
C ALA A 187 22.99 -10.20 12.26
N ALA A 188 23.98 -9.69 13.02
CA ALA A 188 23.81 -9.33 14.41
C ALA A 188 22.91 -8.09 14.61
N THR A 189 22.72 -7.28 13.58
CA THR A 189 21.80 -6.15 13.57
C THR A 189 20.42 -6.62 13.16
N ARG A 190 20.32 -7.31 12.01
CA ARG A 190 19.05 -7.75 11.43
C ARG A 190 18.26 -8.67 12.36
N VAL A 191 18.91 -9.55 13.13
CA VAL A 191 18.23 -10.46 14.06
C VAL A 191 17.28 -9.77 15.04
N HIS A 192 17.52 -8.51 15.37
CA HIS A 192 16.63 -7.75 16.24
C HIS A 192 15.35 -7.29 15.53
N TYR A 193 15.46 -7.03 14.22
CA TYR A 193 14.28 -6.79 13.40
C TYR A 193 13.45 -8.05 13.22
N GLU A 194 14.05 -9.15 12.79
CA GLU A 194 13.38 -10.46 12.62
C GLU A 194 12.55 -10.89 13.83
N ARG A 195 12.97 -10.51 15.04
CA ARG A 195 12.27 -10.81 16.28
C ARG A 195 11.03 -9.96 16.53
N ILE A 196 10.95 -8.79 15.93
CA ILE A 196 9.83 -7.85 16.08
C ILE A 196 9.05 -7.64 14.79
N GLU A 197 9.49 -8.24 13.70
CA GLU A 197 8.87 -8.20 12.39
C GLU A 197 7.34 -8.47 12.46
N PRO A 198 6.83 -9.49 13.20
CA PRO A 198 5.39 -9.72 13.32
C PRO A 198 4.59 -8.55 13.90
N ILE A 199 5.25 -7.57 14.53
CA ILE A 199 4.61 -6.32 14.95
C ILE A 199 4.81 -5.22 13.90
N ALA A 200 5.95 -5.20 13.20
CA ALA A 200 6.19 -4.25 12.13
C ALA A 200 5.21 -4.46 10.97
N GLU A 201 4.99 -5.71 10.58
CA GLU A 201 4.03 -6.13 9.53
C GLU A 201 2.58 -5.71 9.82
N LEU A 202 2.20 -5.51 11.09
CA LEU A 202 0.89 -4.93 11.40
C LEU A 202 0.75 -3.46 10.95
N PHE A 203 1.82 -2.82 10.48
CA PHE A 203 1.84 -1.43 10.04
C PHE A 203 2.35 -1.34 8.60
N ASN A 204 1.44 -1.21 7.68
CA ASN A 204 1.67 -1.24 6.23
C ASN A 204 2.77 -0.31 5.66
N GLU A 205 3.27 0.65 6.43
CA GLU A 205 4.37 1.55 6.02
C GLU A 205 5.67 1.28 6.78
N LEU A 206 5.59 0.56 7.91
CA LEU A 206 6.75 0.37 8.78
C LEU A 206 7.64 -0.76 8.28
N ASP A 207 7.06 -1.91 7.99
CA ASP A 207 7.78 -3.05 7.47
C ASP A 207 8.47 -2.72 6.13
N PRO A 208 7.78 -2.21 5.10
CA PRO A 208 8.42 -1.87 3.83
C PRO A 208 9.53 -0.81 3.96
N ALA A 209 9.45 0.09 4.94
CA ALA A 209 10.51 1.06 5.18
C ALA A 209 11.80 0.43 5.73
N ILE A 210 11.70 -0.75 6.34
CA ILE A 210 12.82 -1.44 7.00
C ILE A 210 13.30 -2.63 6.15
N ASP A 211 12.38 -3.39 5.54
CA ASP A 211 12.66 -4.71 4.99
C ASP A 211 12.15 -4.98 3.58
N ALA A 212 11.58 -4.00 2.88
CA ALA A 212 11.14 -4.18 1.50
C ALA A 212 12.25 -4.72 0.60
N ARG A 213 11.85 -5.57 -0.35
CA ARG A 213 12.75 -6.21 -1.31
C ARG A 213 12.74 -5.46 -2.63
N GLU A 214 13.74 -5.68 -3.46
CA GLU A 214 13.82 -5.04 -4.77
C GLU A 214 12.60 -5.34 -5.65
N ASP A 215 11.95 -6.49 -5.47
CA ASP A 215 10.77 -6.91 -6.21
C ASP A 215 9.51 -6.07 -5.90
N ASP A 216 9.51 -5.34 -4.80
CA ASP A 216 8.39 -4.50 -4.35
C ASP A 216 8.38 -3.14 -5.06
N PHE A 217 9.45 -2.82 -5.78
CA PHE A 217 9.64 -1.55 -6.47
C PHE A 217 9.71 -1.72 -7.99
N LYS A 218 9.20 -0.71 -8.70
CA LYS A 218 9.18 -0.73 -10.17
C LYS A 218 10.57 -0.83 -10.79
N ASP A 219 11.54 -0.08 -10.26
CA ASP A 219 12.92 0.00 -10.76
C ASP A 219 13.88 -0.88 -9.93
N GLY A 220 13.32 -1.80 -9.10
CA GLY A 220 14.08 -2.73 -8.27
C GLY A 220 15.01 -2.01 -7.30
N ALA A 221 16.22 -2.53 -7.12
CA ALA A 221 17.26 -1.93 -6.27
C ALA A 221 17.70 -0.51 -6.70
N ASN A 222 17.33 -0.05 -7.89
CA ASN A 222 17.61 1.31 -8.37
C ASN A 222 16.47 2.29 -8.11
N ASP A 223 15.37 1.84 -7.56
CA ASP A 223 14.24 2.70 -7.22
C ASP A 223 14.65 3.69 -6.11
N ALA A 224 14.31 4.97 -6.29
CA ALA A 224 14.68 6.00 -5.33
C ALA A 224 13.96 5.86 -3.98
N ALA A 225 12.86 5.12 -3.94
CA ALA A 225 12.10 4.82 -2.73
C ALA A 225 12.60 3.55 -2.02
N PHE A 226 13.49 2.76 -2.66
CA PHE A 226 14.02 1.53 -2.06
C PHE A 226 14.89 1.85 -0.85
N THR A 227 14.53 1.29 0.30
CA THR A 227 15.20 1.50 1.60
C THR A 227 15.26 0.20 2.37
N GLY A 228 15.94 0.20 3.49
CA GLY A 228 15.96 -0.94 4.41
C GLY A 228 17.21 -1.81 4.31
N PHE A 229 17.04 -3.06 4.72
CA PHE A 229 18.14 -4.03 4.88
C PHE A 229 18.43 -4.88 3.63
N HIS A 230 17.53 -4.92 2.67
CA HIS A 230 17.66 -5.72 1.43
C HIS A 230 18.38 -5.05 0.28
#